data_4a677501767dccd4f7aa71c903bb9c4b
#
_entry.id   4a677501767dccd4f7aa71c903bb9c4b
#
_cell.length_a   1.000
_cell.length_b   1.000
_cell.length_c   1.000
_cell.angle_alpha   90.00
_cell.angle_beta   90.00
_cell.angle_gamma   90.00
#
_symmetry.space_group_name_H-M   'P 1'
#
loop_
_entity.id
_entity.type
_entity.pdbx_description
1 polymer ?
#
loop_
_entity_poly.entity_id
_entity_poly.type
_entity_poly.pdbx_seq_one_letter_code
_entity_poly.pdbx_strand_id
1 'polypeptide(L)'
;MNNAALLSQLPAECQALSIEPRHKVALEHFLLVDGTVWVVLLTRMPGDCPKAWHMTKREYWSIQPKHGTRDRYIRENMQPTISTTANPQKPQQQSLF
;
A
#
# COMPACT_ATOMS: atom_id res chain seq x y z
N MET A 1 -7.96 12.58 0.58
CA MET A 1 -7.87 11.14 0.51
C MET A 1 -7.93 10.69 -0.91
N ASN A 2 -7.09 9.79 -1.31
CA ASN A 2 -6.94 9.57 -2.73
C ASN A 2 -6.79 8.10 -3.09
N ASN A 3 -7.71 7.29 -2.57
CA ASN A 3 -7.69 5.86 -2.84
C ASN A 3 -7.81 5.56 -4.33
N ALA A 4 -8.68 6.29 -5.02
CA ALA A 4 -8.87 6.07 -6.46
C ALA A 4 -7.59 6.37 -7.24
N ALA A 5 -6.88 7.42 -6.85
CA ALA A 5 -5.63 7.76 -7.52
C ALA A 5 -4.56 6.69 -7.30
N LEU A 6 -4.49 6.14 -6.10
CA LEU A 6 -3.57 5.03 -5.86
C LEU A 6 -3.96 3.82 -6.71
N LEU A 7 -5.22 3.41 -6.65
CA LEU A 7 -5.67 2.23 -7.37
C LEU A 7 -5.42 2.34 -8.87
N SER A 8 -5.56 3.55 -9.42
CA SER A 8 -5.35 3.74 -10.87
C SER A 8 -3.91 3.45 -11.30
N GLN A 9 -2.97 3.43 -10.37
CA GLN A 9 -1.56 3.15 -10.66
C GLN A 9 -1.20 1.68 -10.46
N LEU A 10 -2.15 0.86 -10.05
CA LEU A 10 -1.88 -0.52 -9.68
C LEU A 10 -2.41 -1.49 -10.75
N PRO A 11 -1.91 -2.74 -10.76
CA PRO A 11 -2.44 -3.74 -11.67
C PRO A 11 -3.94 -3.98 -11.48
N ALA A 12 -4.57 -4.50 -12.52
CA ALA A 12 -6.01 -4.74 -12.50
C ALA A 12 -6.44 -5.63 -11.33
N GLU A 13 -5.59 -6.56 -10.95
CA GLU A 13 -5.89 -7.47 -9.83
C GLU A 13 -6.15 -6.74 -8.53
N CYS A 14 -5.55 -5.55 -8.36
CA CYS A 14 -5.71 -4.78 -7.14
C CYS A 14 -6.94 -3.87 -7.17
N GLN A 15 -7.56 -3.69 -8.33
CA GLN A 15 -8.60 -2.68 -8.50
C GLN A 15 -9.89 -3.02 -7.75
N ALA A 16 -10.07 -4.29 -7.38
CA ALA A 16 -11.28 -4.71 -6.68
C ALA A 16 -11.27 -4.38 -5.19
N LEU A 17 -10.12 -3.93 -4.67
CA LEU A 17 -10.03 -3.65 -3.24
C LEU A 17 -10.90 -2.46 -2.86
N SER A 18 -11.64 -2.61 -1.79
CA SER A 18 -12.46 -1.53 -1.26
C SER A 18 -12.47 -1.63 0.27
N ILE A 19 -12.85 -0.53 0.91
CA ILE A 19 -12.94 -0.50 2.36
C ILE A 19 -14.36 -0.88 2.76
N GLU A 20 -14.48 -1.89 3.61
CA GLU A 20 -15.77 -2.30 4.15
C GLU A 20 -16.43 -1.15 4.88
N PRO A 21 -17.78 -1.04 4.84
CA PRO A 21 -18.45 0.11 5.47
C PRO A 21 -18.09 0.34 6.93
N ARG A 22 -17.78 -0.70 7.66
CA ARG A 22 -17.45 -0.58 9.09
C ARG A 22 -16.00 -0.28 9.37
N HIS A 23 -15.16 -0.35 8.36
CA HIS A 23 -13.72 -0.21 8.56
C HIS A 23 -13.23 1.16 8.13
N LYS A 24 -12.10 1.55 8.67
CA LYS A 24 -11.46 2.81 8.29
C LYS A 24 -10.30 2.58 7.35
N VAL A 25 -9.82 1.36 7.26
CA VAL A 25 -8.71 1.01 6.37
C VAL A 25 -8.98 -0.34 5.75
N ALA A 26 -8.35 -0.59 4.61
CA ALA A 26 -8.29 -1.91 3.99
C ALA A 26 -6.83 -2.17 3.66
N LEU A 27 -6.31 -3.29 4.15
CA LEU A 27 -4.92 -3.68 3.92
C LEU A 27 -4.93 -5.10 3.39
N GLU A 28 -4.50 -5.28 2.15
CA GLU A 28 -4.54 -6.58 1.49
C GLU A 28 -3.29 -6.79 0.66
N HIS A 29 -2.96 -8.05 0.41
CA HIS A 29 -1.89 -8.35 -0.52
C HIS A 29 -2.46 -9.12 -1.72
N PHE A 30 -1.78 -8.96 -2.85
CA PHE A 30 -2.20 -9.55 -4.13
C PHE A 30 -0.99 -10.24 -4.75
N LEU A 31 -1.13 -11.55 -4.98
CA LEU A 31 -0.09 -12.36 -5.61
C LEU A 31 -0.34 -12.35 -7.12
N LEU A 32 0.60 -11.83 -7.87
CA LEU A 32 0.44 -11.70 -9.30
C LEU A 32 1.11 -12.86 -10.05
N VAL A 33 0.65 -13.08 -11.26
CA VAL A 33 1.17 -14.17 -12.09
C VAL A 33 2.64 -13.96 -12.47
N ASP A 34 3.11 -12.71 -12.43
CA ASP A 34 4.50 -12.42 -12.75
C ASP A 34 5.47 -12.73 -11.61
N GLY A 35 4.97 -13.29 -10.51
CA GLY A 35 5.83 -13.63 -9.37
C GLY A 35 6.09 -12.50 -8.41
N THR A 36 5.31 -11.43 -8.49
CA THR A 36 5.45 -10.32 -7.56
C THR A 36 4.22 -10.20 -6.67
N VAL A 37 4.35 -9.41 -5.62
CA VAL A 37 3.29 -9.16 -4.66
C VAL A 37 3.10 -7.67 -4.52
N TRP A 38 1.85 -7.24 -4.53
CA TRP A 38 1.48 -5.89 -4.13
C TRP A 38 0.77 -5.95 -2.79
N VAL A 39 1.22 -5.14 -1.84
CA VAL A 39 0.50 -4.91 -0.58
C VAL A 39 -0.10 -3.52 -0.70
N VAL A 40 -1.41 -3.41 -0.49
CA VAL A 40 -2.13 -2.17 -0.76
C VAL A 40 -2.88 -1.74 0.49
N LEU A 41 -2.72 -0.48 0.84
CA LEU A 41 -3.42 0.14 1.96
C LEU A 41 -4.32 1.24 1.44
N LEU A 42 -5.62 1.08 1.63
CA LEU A 42 -6.58 2.16 1.41
C LEU A 42 -7.00 2.70 2.77
N THR A 43 -7.39 3.97 2.82
CA THR A 43 -7.73 4.59 4.09
C THR A 43 -8.85 5.61 3.93
N ARG A 44 -9.68 5.72 4.97
CA ARG A 44 -10.66 6.78 5.12
C ARG A 44 -10.27 7.74 6.22
N MET A 45 -9.13 7.51 6.86
CA MET A 45 -8.75 8.29 8.03
C MET A 45 -8.24 9.66 7.62
N PRO A 46 -8.77 10.73 8.22
CA PRO A 46 -8.27 12.07 7.91
C PRO A 46 -6.78 12.16 8.19
N GLY A 47 -6.06 12.78 7.28
CA GLY A 47 -4.63 12.97 7.45
C GLY A 47 -3.78 11.76 7.12
N ASP A 48 -4.40 10.64 6.76
CA ASP A 48 -3.68 9.45 6.36
C ASP A 48 -3.65 9.36 4.84
N CYS A 49 -2.72 8.60 4.31
CA CYS A 49 -2.53 8.48 2.86
C CYS A 49 -2.55 7.01 2.45
N PRO A 50 -3.20 6.70 1.34
CA PRO A 50 -3.11 5.34 0.80
C PRO A 50 -1.70 5.07 0.30
N LYS A 51 -1.28 3.82 0.39
CA LYS A 51 0.07 3.41 0.04
C LYS A 51 0.06 2.04 -0.59
N ALA A 52 1.12 1.73 -1.33
CA ALA A 52 1.30 0.40 -1.88
C ALA A 52 2.76 0.02 -1.85
N TRP A 53 3.02 -1.25 -1.60
CA TRP A 53 4.36 -1.83 -1.54
C TRP A 53 4.44 -2.92 -2.59
N HIS A 54 5.50 -2.89 -3.39
CA HIS A 54 5.71 -3.89 -4.44
C HIS A 54 7.00 -4.64 -4.16
N MET A 55 6.94 -5.95 -4.24
CA MET A 55 8.12 -6.77 -3.93
C MET A 55 7.98 -8.12 -4.63
N THR A 56 9.07 -8.88 -4.66
CA THR A 56 8.99 -10.23 -5.19
C THR A 56 8.28 -11.13 -4.18
N LYS A 57 7.74 -12.23 -4.68
CA LYS A 57 7.15 -13.24 -3.80
C LYS A 57 8.14 -13.71 -2.77
N ARG A 58 9.39 -13.89 -3.18
CA ARG A 58 10.44 -14.35 -2.27
C ARG A 58 10.62 -13.36 -1.12
N GLU A 59 10.68 -12.08 -1.44
CA GLU A 59 10.81 -11.04 -0.43
C GLU A 59 9.62 -11.06 0.52
N TYR A 60 8.42 -11.14 -0.04
CA TYR A 60 7.22 -11.14 0.76
C TYR A 60 7.20 -12.29 1.75
N TRP A 61 7.47 -13.51 1.26
CA TRP A 61 7.41 -14.69 2.13
C TRP A 61 8.58 -14.79 3.09
N SER A 62 9.67 -14.05 2.86
CA SER A 62 10.80 -14.02 3.79
C SER A 62 10.52 -13.18 5.02
N ILE A 63 9.52 -12.31 4.97
CA ILE A 63 9.14 -11.49 6.11
C ILE A 63 8.36 -12.35 7.09
N GLN A 64 8.88 -12.46 8.31
CA GLN A 64 8.26 -13.31 9.34
C GLN A 64 8.11 -12.49 10.62
N PRO A 65 6.99 -11.76 10.75
CA PRO A 65 6.78 -10.92 11.92
C PRO A 65 6.59 -11.77 13.17
N LYS A 66 7.03 -11.27 14.30
CA LYS A 66 6.81 -11.93 15.57
C LYS A 66 5.36 -11.83 16.01
N HIS A 67 4.72 -10.75 15.67
CA HIS A 67 3.34 -10.49 16.08
C HIS A 67 2.57 -9.90 14.92
N GLY A 68 1.30 -10.26 14.83
CA GLY A 68 0.44 -9.72 13.80
C GLY A 68 0.68 -10.34 12.45
N THR A 69 0.14 -9.72 11.43
CA THR A 69 0.23 -10.22 10.07
C THR A 69 1.45 -9.69 9.35
N ARG A 70 1.83 -10.38 8.28
CA ARG A 70 2.93 -9.94 7.43
C ARG A 70 2.61 -8.59 6.78
N ASP A 71 1.37 -8.43 6.34
CA ASP A 71 0.95 -7.17 5.69
C ASP A 71 1.08 -5.99 6.64
N ARG A 72 0.68 -6.18 7.88
CA ARG A 72 0.78 -5.14 8.88
C ARG A 72 2.23 -4.79 9.18
N TYR A 73 3.10 -5.79 9.25
CA TYR A 73 4.52 -5.54 9.44
C TYR A 73 5.09 -4.68 8.31
N ILE A 74 4.73 -5.01 7.07
CA ILE A 74 5.17 -4.24 5.91
C ILE A 74 4.70 -2.80 6.02
N ARG A 75 3.44 -2.61 6.37
CA ARG A 75 2.87 -1.27 6.52
C ARG A 75 3.64 -0.45 7.55
N GLU A 76 4.01 -1.07 8.65
CA GLU A 76 4.59 -0.35 9.78
C GLU A 76 6.09 -0.15 9.67
N ASN A 77 6.78 -0.99 8.89
CA ASN A 77 8.24 -1.02 8.92
C ASN A 77 8.93 -0.78 7.58
N MET A 78 8.22 -0.83 6.47
CA MET A 78 8.85 -0.74 5.16
C MET A 78 8.40 0.50 4.42
N GLN A 79 9.28 1.02 3.58
CA GLN A 79 8.98 2.18 2.74
C GLN A 79 8.05 1.78 1.61
N PRO A 80 6.98 2.52 1.39
CA PRO A 80 6.07 2.20 0.28
C PRO A 80 6.69 2.49 -1.08
N THR A 81 6.29 1.69 -2.05
CA THR A 81 6.68 1.93 -3.44
C THR A 81 5.91 3.13 -4.00
N ILE A 82 4.64 3.23 -3.65
CA ILE A 82 3.78 4.34 -4.06
C ILE A 82 3.10 4.88 -2.82
N SER A 83 3.08 6.21 -2.70
CA SER A 83 2.37 6.86 -1.62
C SER A 83 1.71 8.10 -2.21
N THR A 84 0.39 8.17 -2.12
CA THR A 84 -0.33 9.37 -2.56
C THR A 84 -0.61 10.20 -1.32
N THR A 85 -0.35 11.48 -1.41
CA THR A 85 -0.57 12.37 -0.28
C THR A 85 -1.75 13.28 -0.56
N ALA A 86 -2.34 13.76 0.51
CA ALA A 86 -3.38 14.78 0.37
C ALA A 86 -2.77 16.13 0.05
N ASN A 87 -1.46 16.27 0.20
CA ASN A 87 -0.75 17.51 -0.02
C ASN A 87 0.27 17.33 -1.15
N PRO A 88 -0.09 17.67 -2.39
CA PRO A 88 0.73 17.32 -3.55
C PRO A 88 2.07 18.04 -3.64
N GLN A 89 2.26 19.15 -2.96
CA GLN A 89 3.53 19.83 -3.08
C GLN A 89 4.61 19.22 -2.21
N LYS A 90 4.32 18.18 -1.58
CA LYS A 90 5.35 17.55 -0.81
C LYS A 90 6.36 16.87 -1.67
N PRO A 91 6.66 16.91 -2.57
CA PRO A 91 7.52 16.18 -3.24
C PRO A 91 8.93 16.08 -3.27
N GLN A 92 8.46 16.51 -2.88
CA GLN A 92 9.45 16.37 -2.89
C GLN A 92 10.44 16.27 -2.69
N GLN A 93 10.18 16.71 -2.57
CA GLN A 93 11.12 16.91 -2.34
C GLN A 93 12.03 16.50 -2.48
N GLN A 94 11.73 16.69 -2.81
CA GLN A 94 12.66 16.58 -2.91
C GLN A 94 13.46 16.63 -3.10
N SER A 95 13.09 17.05 -3.19
CA SER A 95 14.00 17.30 -3.26
C SER A 95 14.79 17.43 -3.38
N LEU A 96 14.77 17.84 -3.38
CA LEU A 96 15.72 18.16 -3.36
C LEU A 96 16.58 18.14 -3.53
N PHE A 97 16.51 18.48 -3.63
CA PHE A 97 17.49 18.59 -3.74
C PHE A 97 18.11 18.68 -3.86
#